data_47f8d15c0977f7caf22e298f6be290e3
#
_entry.id   47f8d15c0977f7caf22e298f6be290e3
#
_cell.length_a   1.000
_cell.length_b   1.000
_cell.length_c   1.000
_cell.angle_alpha   90.00
_cell.angle_beta   90.00
_cell.angle_gamma   90.00
#
_symmetry.space_group_name_H-M   'P 1'
#
loop_
_entity.id
_entity.type
_entity.pdbx_description
1 polymer ?
#
loop_
_entity_poly.entity_id
_entity_poly.type
_entity_poly.pdbx_seq_one_letter_code
_entity_poly.pdbx_strand_id
1 'polypeptide(L)'
;MNESELRLICKEMSIEIDDSMGEGKIIDTIFGNKCEKNFINPTFITDYPKSMSPLTKEHRSNPKLTERFELIVNGMEIANAYSELNDPIDQLNRFENQLELSKKGDDEAMFIDMDFIKSLEYGMPPTSGIGIGIDRLIMLMTNKTSIQEVLFFPQMKPIKETPQISDDAKLILDKLLKKGECELDNFKSEFNFSNKKWDKYTKELKGKDLIVIYKNGDNLLIKPS
;
A
#
# COMPACT_ATOMS: atom_id res chain seq x y z
N MET A 1 7.14 3.78 -26.28
CA MET A 1 7.75 2.63 -25.61
C MET A 1 6.65 1.62 -25.35
N ASN A 2 6.95 0.34 -25.40
CA ASN A 2 6.01 -0.71 -25.04
C ASN A 2 6.30 -1.22 -23.61
N GLU A 3 5.41 -2.04 -23.07
CA GLU A 3 5.55 -2.56 -21.68
C GLU A 3 6.87 -3.31 -21.45
N SER A 4 7.30 -4.12 -22.44
CA SER A 4 8.55 -4.88 -22.30
C SER A 4 9.79 -3.97 -22.20
N GLU A 5 9.82 -2.87 -22.95
CA GLU A 5 10.89 -1.86 -22.86
C GLU A 5 10.88 -1.16 -21.51
N LEU A 6 9.70 -0.81 -20.97
CA LEU A 6 9.56 -0.20 -19.65
C LEU A 6 10.05 -1.13 -18.53
N ARG A 7 9.74 -2.43 -18.61
CA ARG A 7 10.23 -3.43 -17.66
C ARG A 7 11.77 -3.56 -17.69
N LEU A 8 12.40 -3.45 -18.85
CA LEU A 8 13.86 -3.43 -18.97
C LEU A 8 14.46 -2.19 -18.29
N ILE A 9 13.86 -1.02 -18.50
CA ILE A 9 14.29 0.24 -17.85
C ILE A 9 14.17 0.13 -16.34
N CYS A 10 13.07 -0.42 -15.81
CA CYS A 10 12.93 -0.65 -14.36
C CYS A 10 14.05 -1.52 -13.81
N LYS A 11 14.41 -2.59 -14.53
CA LYS A 11 15.51 -3.48 -14.13
C LYS A 11 16.84 -2.75 -14.11
N GLU A 12 17.16 -1.96 -15.15
CA GLU A 12 18.38 -1.14 -15.23
C GLU A 12 18.45 -0.09 -14.10
N MET A 13 17.30 0.50 -13.74
CA MET A 13 17.20 1.51 -12.70
C MET A 13 17.05 0.93 -11.29
N SER A 14 17.03 -0.40 -11.12
CA SER A 14 16.79 -1.11 -9.86
C SER A 14 15.46 -0.68 -9.20
N ILE A 15 14.41 -0.56 -10.02
CA ILE A 15 13.04 -0.29 -9.57
C ILE A 15 12.31 -1.63 -9.50
N GLU A 16 11.76 -1.95 -8.34
CA GLU A 16 10.94 -3.14 -8.14
C GLU A 16 9.57 -2.94 -8.79
N ILE A 17 9.16 -3.89 -9.61
CA ILE A 17 7.85 -3.93 -10.27
C ILE A 17 7.30 -5.35 -10.19
N ASP A 18 5.98 -5.45 -10.09
CA ASP A 18 5.24 -6.70 -10.09
C ASP A 18 4.82 -7.10 -11.51
N ASP A 19 4.65 -8.41 -11.75
CA ASP A 19 4.22 -8.95 -13.05
C ASP A 19 2.78 -8.55 -13.40
N SER A 20 1.95 -8.23 -12.42
CA SER A 20 0.57 -7.74 -12.60
C SER A 20 0.48 -6.31 -13.12
N MET A 21 1.56 -5.50 -12.96
CA MET A 21 1.58 -4.09 -13.36
C MET A 21 1.50 -3.94 -14.88
N GLY A 22 0.49 -3.21 -15.35
CA GLY A 22 0.38 -2.78 -16.74
C GLY A 22 1.27 -1.56 -17.07
N GLU A 23 1.34 -1.19 -18.35
CA GLU A 23 2.17 -0.09 -18.87
C GLU A 23 2.02 1.21 -18.06
N GLY A 24 0.78 1.63 -17.77
CA GLY A 24 0.52 2.86 -17.01
C GLY A 24 1.12 2.83 -15.61
N LYS A 25 0.91 1.75 -14.86
CA LYS A 25 1.43 1.60 -13.49
C LYS A 25 2.96 1.57 -13.46
N ILE A 26 3.60 0.98 -14.47
CA ILE A 26 5.06 0.97 -14.59
C ILE A 26 5.59 2.38 -14.82
N ILE A 27 4.96 3.17 -15.69
CA ILE A 27 5.34 4.58 -15.94
C ILE A 27 5.22 5.39 -14.65
N ASP A 28 4.11 5.25 -13.93
CA ASP A 28 3.87 5.91 -12.65
C ASP A 28 4.93 5.54 -11.61
N THR A 29 5.24 4.25 -11.50
CA THR A 29 6.29 3.75 -10.60
C THR A 29 7.66 4.34 -10.92
N ILE A 30 8.03 4.45 -12.21
CA ILE A 30 9.28 5.09 -12.63
C ILE A 30 9.26 6.58 -12.24
N PHE A 31 8.16 7.27 -12.52
CA PHE A 31 8.01 8.70 -12.24
C PHE A 31 8.14 8.98 -10.74
N GLY A 32 7.38 8.29 -9.90
CA GLY A 32 7.43 8.44 -8.44
C GLY A 32 8.81 8.16 -7.85
N ASN A 33 9.53 7.15 -8.37
CA ASN A 33 10.85 6.79 -7.86
C ASN A 33 11.96 7.77 -8.28
N LYS A 34 11.89 8.33 -9.50
CA LYS A 34 13.02 9.05 -10.10
C LYS A 34 12.78 10.54 -10.33
N CYS A 35 11.53 10.96 -10.46
CA CYS A 35 11.22 12.32 -10.89
C CYS A 35 10.51 13.16 -9.81
N GLU A 36 9.47 12.62 -9.18
CA GLU A 36 8.54 13.37 -8.35
C GLU A 36 9.22 14.20 -7.25
N LYS A 37 10.16 13.60 -6.53
CA LYS A 37 10.90 14.25 -5.44
C LYS A 37 11.80 15.41 -5.89
N ASN A 38 12.06 15.54 -7.18
CA ASN A 38 12.91 16.60 -7.72
C ASN A 38 12.15 17.90 -7.98
N PHE A 39 10.81 17.86 -7.97
CA PHE A 39 9.96 19.03 -8.19
C PHE A 39 9.76 19.82 -6.89
N ILE A 40 10.73 20.67 -6.56
CA ILE A 40 10.66 21.52 -5.35
C ILE A 40 9.71 22.70 -5.57
N ASN A 41 9.85 23.40 -6.70
CA ASN A 41 8.96 24.50 -7.07
C ASN A 41 7.62 23.97 -7.58
N PRO A 42 6.53 24.78 -7.50
CA PRO A 42 5.25 24.42 -8.10
C PRO A 42 5.41 24.06 -9.58
N THR A 43 5.11 22.82 -9.91
CA THR A 43 5.28 22.25 -11.24
C THR A 43 4.03 21.50 -11.65
N PHE A 44 3.50 21.83 -12.84
CA PHE A 44 2.40 21.07 -13.45
C PHE A 44 2.97 19.97 -14.33
N ILE A 45 2.58 18.75 -14.04
CA ILE A 45 2.82 17.57 -14.90
C ILE A 45 1.54 17.35 -15.68
N THR A 46 1.63 17.36 -17.02
CA THR A 46 0.45 17.32 -17.91
C THR A 46 0.49 16.08 -18.81
N ASP A 47 -0.65 15.82 -19.45
CA ASP A 47 -0.76 14.84 -20.54
C ASP A 47 -0.41 13.40 -20.12
N TYR A 48 -1.11 12.91 -19.10
CA TYR A 48 -0.93 11.57 -18.57
C TYR A 48 -1.35 10.48 -19.58
N PRO A 49 -0.68 9.30 -19.57
CA PRO A 49 -1.09 8.16 -20.38
C PRO A 49 -2.54 7.74 -20.11
N LYS A 50 -3.27 7.42 -21.18
CA LYS A 50 -4.68 6.99 -21.10
C LYS A 50 -4.86 5.76 -20.20
N SER A 51 -3.90 4.84 -20.19
CA SER A 51 -3.91 3.63 -19.36
C SER A 51 -3.87 3.90 -17.86
N MET A 52 -3.37 5.08 -17.43
CA MET A 52 -3.31 5.51 -16.03
C MET A 52 -4.54 6.30 -15.57
N SER A 53 -5.44 6.64 -16.47
CA SER A 53 -6.47 7.65 -16.22
C SER A 53 -7.85 7.18 -16.72
N PRO A 54 -8.46 6.17 -16.08
CA PRO A 54 -9.68 5.54 -16.58
C PRO A 54 -10.91 6.46 -16.60
N LEU A 55 -10.94 7.53 -15.80
CA LEU A 55 -12.07 8.47 -15.69
C LEU A 55 -11.85 9.77 -16.47
N THR A 56 -10.69 9.91 -17.12
CA THR A 56 -10.27 11.16 -17.75
C THR A 56 -10.54 11.15 -19.25
N LYS A 57 -11.00 12.27 -19.79
CA LYS A 57 -11.23 12.43 -21.22
C LYS A 57 -9.94 12.30 -22.02
N GLU A 58 -10.06 11.65 -23.18
CA GLU A 58 -8.94 11.53 -24.13
C GLU A 58 -8.47 12.91 -24.58
N HIS A 59 -7.14 13.05 -24.73
CA HIS A 59 -6.53 14.28 -25.19
C HIS A 59 -6.88 14.57 -26.65
N ARG A 60 -7.27 15.83 -26.97
CA ARG A 60 -7.80 16.25 -28.29
C ARG A 60 -6.90 15.95 -29.47
N SER A 61 -5.57 15.96 -29.28
CA SER A 61 -4.60 15.80 -30.37
C SER A 61 -3.79 14.52 -30.27
N ASN A 62 -3.90 13.75 -29.18
CA ASN A 62 -3.16 12.50 -29.00
C ASN A 62 -3.99 11.46 -28.25
N PRO A 63 -4.56 10.46 -28.94
CA PRO A 63 -5.46 9.47 -28.32
C PRO A 63 -4.78 8.52 -27.31
N LYS A 64 -3.45 8.57 -27.19
CA LYS A 64 -2.71 7.80 -26.19
C LYS A 64 -2.61 8.52 -24.83
N LEU A 65 -2.95 9.81 -24.80
CA LEU A 65 -2.87 10.67 -23.63
C LEU A 65 -4.27 11.11 -23.17
N THR A 66 -4.32 11.74 -22.02
CA THR A 66 -5.53 12.31 -21.43
C THR A 66 -5.34 13.79 -21.08
N GLU A 67 -6.43 14.55 -21.04
CA GLU A 67 -6.45 15.95 -20.58
C GLU A 67 -6.42 15.99 -19.05
N ARG A 68 -5.26 15.71 -18.45
CA ARG A 68 -5.02 15.65 -17.01
C ARG A 68 -3.77 16.41 -16.65
N PHE A 69 -3.78 17.02 -15.47
CA PHE A 69 -2.57 17.51 -14.85
C PHE A 69 -2.55 17.18 -13.35
N GLU A 70 -1.35 17.11 -12.82
CA GLU A 70 -1.09 17.13 -11.39
C GLU A 70 -0.20 18.33 -11.04
N LEU A 71 -0.49 18.98 -9.93
CA LEU A 71 0.36 20.02 -9.35
C LEU A 71 1.24 19.40 -8.28
N ILE A 72 2.54 19.37 -8.54
CA ILE A 72 3.53 18.87 -7.59
C ILE A 72 4.28 20.06 -7.00
N VAL A 73 4.41 20.09 -5.67
CA VAL A 73 5.16 21.10 -4.92
C VAL A 73 5.95 20.39 -3.83
N ASN A 74 7.24 20.66 -3.75
CA ASN A 74 8.13 20.06 -2.76
C ASN A 74 8.05 18.51 -2.74
N GLY A 75 7.97 17.90 -3.92
CA GLY A 75 7.87 16.46 -4.09
C GLY A 75 6.56 15.85 -3.61
N MET A 76 5.50 16.64 -3.50
CA MET A 76 4.16 16.19 -3.09
C MET A 76 3.12 16.64 -4.12
N GLU A 77 2.27 15.71 -4.55
CA GLU A 77 1.05 16.04 -5.29
C GLU A 77 0.11 16.85 -4.40
N ILE A 78 -0.15 18.10 -4.78
CA ILE A 78 -1.05 19.02 -4.07
C ILE A 78 -2.43 19.01 -4.69
N ALA A 79 -2.52 18.89 -6.01
CA ALA A 79 -3.79 18.84 -6.73
C ALA A 79 -3.70 17.95 -7.97
N ASN A 80 -4.84 17.38 -8.34
CA ASN A 80 -5.03 16.56 -9.53
C ASN A 80 -6.33 17.01 -10.21
N ALA A 81 -6.25 17.30 -11.50
CA ALA A 81 -7.38 17.83 -12.26
C ALA A 81 -7.40 17.27 -13.66
N TYR A 82 -8.60 17.10 -14.20
CA TYR A 82 -8.77 16.61 -15.56
C TYR A 82 -10.12 17.02 -16.18
N SER A 83 -10.18 16.94 -17.51
CA SER A 83 -11.45 16.92 -18.21
C SER A 83 -12.14 15.59 -17.96
N GLU A 84 -13.36 15.63 -17.47
CA GLU A 84 -14.14 14.43 -17.13
C GLU A 84 -14.50 13.64 -18.40
N LEU A 85 -14.36 12.32 -18.34
CA LEU A 85 -14.87 11.45 -19.39
C LEU A 85 -16.41 11.41 -19.31
N ASN A 86 -17.05 11.92 -20.34
CA ASN A 86 -18.50 12.03 -20.41
C ASN A 86 -19.15 11.17 -21.52
N ASP A 87 -18.39 10.22 -22.08
CA ASP A 87 -18.87 9.22 -23.02
C ASP A 87 -19.10 7.89 -22.27
N PRO A 88 -20.36 7.44 -22.12
CA PRO A 88 -20.66 6.20 -21.39
C PRO A 88 -20.08 4.95 -22.05
N ILE A 89 -19.93 4.96 -23.39
CA ILE A 89 -19.39 3.80 -24.12
C ILE A 89 -17.88 3.69 -23.89
N ASP A 90 -17.13 4.79 -24.04
CA ASP A 90 -15.68 4.80 -23.73
C ASP A 90 -15.46 4.49 -22.25
N GLN A 91 -16.29 5.01 -21.33
CA GLN A 91 -16.18 4.73 -19.91
C GLN A 91 -16.36 3.24 -19.59
N LEU A 92 -17.36 2.58 -20.19
CA LEU A 92 -17.58 1.15 -19.99
C LEU A 92 -16.38 0.33 -20.48
N ASN A 93 -15.88 0.64 -21.70
CA ASN A 93 -14.68 -0.02 -22.24
C ASN A 93 -13.47 0.13 -21.32
N ARG A 94 -13.30 1.28 -20.68
CA ARG A 94 -12.17 1.49 -19.73
C ARG A 94 -12.35 0.70 -18.47
N PHE A 95 -13.56 0.59 -17.92
CA PHE A 95 -13.83 -0.25 -16.77
C PHE A 95 -13.60 -1.74 -17.07
N GLU A 96 -13.99 -2.20 -18.27
CA GLU A 96 -13.68 -3.57 -18.69
C GLU A 96 -12.18 -3.84 -18.76
N ASN A 97 -11.39 -2.89 -19.29
CA ASN A 97 -9.94 -2.98 -19.30
C ASN A 97 -9.34 -3.01 -17.88
N GLN A 98 -9.87 -2.20 -16.95
CA GLN A 98 -9.47 -2.22 -15.55
C GLN A 98 -9.79 -3.57 -14.89
N LEU A 99 -10.96 -4.15 -15.17
CA LEU A 99 -11.32 -5.47 -14.66
C LEU A 99 -10.36 -6.57 -15.13
N GLU A 100 -9.86 -6.49 -16.38
CA GLU A 100 -8.84 -7.44 -16.87
C GLU A 100 -7.49 -7.28 -16.12
N LEU A 101 -7.11 -6.06 -15.73
CA LEU A 101 -5.94 -5.83 -14.89
C LEU A 101 -6.13 -6.39 -13.47
N SER A 102 -7.32 -6.19 -12.88
CA SER A 102 -7.68 -6.78 -11.58
C SER A 102 -7.57 -8.30 -11.57
N LYS A 103 -8.03 -8.98 -12.62
CA LYS A 103 -7.89 -10.43 -12.76
C LYS A 103 -6.44 -10.91 -12.82
N LYS A 104 -5.51 -10.04 -13.21
CA LYS A 104 -4.07 -10.30 -13.21
C LYS A 104 -3.40 -10.02 -11.88
N GLY A 105 -4.16 -9.52 -10.87
CA GLY A 105 -3.66 -9.26 -9.53
C GLY A 105 -3.36 -7.78 -9.23
N ASP A 106 -3.85 -6.85 -10.05
CA ASP A 106 -3.79 -5.42 -9.75
C ASP A 106 -4.90 -5.05 -8.76
N ASP A 107 -4.54 -4.90 -7.49
CA ASP A 107 -5.47 -4.58 -6.39
C ASP A 107 -6.02 -3.14 -6.45
N GLU A 108 -5.40 -2.26 -7.25
CA GLU A 108 -5.83 -0.87 -7.43
C GLU A 108 -6.78 -0.70 -8.62
N ALA A 109 -6.97 -1.75 -9.42
CA ALA A 109 -7.84 -1.71 -10.58
C ALA A 109 -9.31 -1.55 -10.17
N MET A 110 -10.01 -0.67 -10.89
CA MET A 110 -11.40 -0.33 -10.61
C MET A 110 -12.36 -1.46 -11.01
N PHE A 111 -13.42 -1.64 -10.22
CA PHE A 111 -14.56 -2.49 -10.58
C PHE A 111 -15.52 -1.76 -11.52
N ILE A 112 -16.38 -2.52 -12.22
CA ILE A 112 -17.40 -1.93 -13.10
C ILE A 112 -18.55 -1.38 -12.25
N ASP A 113 -18.73 -0.06 -12.27
CA ASP A 113 -19.85 0.63 -11.65
C ASP A 113 -20.92 0.91 -12.72
N MET A 114 -21.93 0.05 -12.78
CA MET A 114 -23.02 0.16 -13.75
C MET A 114 -23.96 1.33 -13.45
N ASP A 115 -24.09 1.74 -12.20
CA ASP A 115 -24.91 2.91 -11.84
C ASP A 115 -24.22 4.20 -12.28
N PHE A 116 -22.90 4.25 -12.21
CA PHE A 116 -22.11 5.35 -12.76
C PHE A 116 -22.26 5.43 -14.29
N ILE A 117 -22.11 4.31 -15.02
CA ILE A 117 -22.34 4.26 -16.49
C ILE A 117 -23.73 4.77 -16.83
N LYS A 118 -24.75 4.25 -16.14
CA LYS A 118 -26.12 4.66 -16.35
C LYS A 118 -26.35 6.16 -16.09
N SER A 119 -25.65 6.72 -15.09
CA SER A 119 -25.73 8.16 -14.84
C SER A 119 -25.17 8.99 -16.00
N LEU A 120 -24.09 8.53 -16.65
CA LEU A 120 -23.53 9.16 -17.84
C LEU A 120 -24.46 9.10 -19.03
N GLU A 121 -25.28 8.04 -19.19
CA GLU A 121 -26.26 7.89 -20.24
C GLU A 121 -27.37 8.97 -20.18
N TYR A 122 -27.69 9.50 -18.99
CA TYR A 122 -28.60 10.63 -18.85
C TYR A 122 -28.05 11.95 -19.41
N GLY A 123 -26.74 12.00 -19.65
CA GLY A 123 -26.04 13.10 -20.24
C GLY A 123 -25.21 13.91 -19.22
N MET A 124 -23.90 13.91 -19.41
CA MET A 124 -22.98 14.76 -18.70
C MET A 124 -22.42 15.83 -19.62
N PRO A 125 -22.61 17.13 -19.33
CA PRO A 125 -22.03 18.20 -20.14
C PRO A 125 -20.50 18.18 -20.06
N PRO A 126 -19.78 18.83 -21.00
CA PRO A 126 -18.34 19.04 -20.85
C PRO A 126 -18.01 19.68 -19.52
N THR A 127 -17.25 18.97 -18.72
CA THR A 127 -16.96 19.31 -17.33
C THR A 127 -15.48 19.05 -17.05
N SER A 128 -14.90 19.82 -16.16
CA SER A 128 -13.59 19.52 -15.57
C SER A 128 -13.72 19.43 -14.05
N GLY A 129 -12.98 18.50 -13.47
CA GLY A 129 -12.90 18.32 -12.03
C GLY A 129 -11.50 18.61 -11.50
N ILE A 130 -11.42 18.98 -10.22
CA ILE A 130 -10.15 19.13 -9.50
C ILE A 130 -10.28 18.57 -8.10
N GLY A 131 -9.32 17.73 -7.70
CA GLY A 131 -9.11 17.33 -6.32
C GLY A 131 -7.92 18.09 -5.75
N ILE A 132 -8.08 18.68 -4.56
CA ILE A 132 -7.01 19.36 -3.83
C ILE A 132 -6.82 18.68 -2.49
N GLY A 133 -5.60 18.20 -2.22
CA GLY A 133 -5.23 17.61 -0.93
C GLY A 133 -5.09 18.69 0.15
N ILE A 134 -6.16 18.95 0.89
CA ILE A 134 -6.21 20.03 1.89
C ILE A 134 -5.12 19.83 2.96
N ASP A 135 -4.94 18.62 3.45
CA ASP A 135 -3.92 18.33 4.46
C ASP A 135 -2.50 18.60 3.92
N ARG A 136 -2.21 18.22 2.68
CA ARG A 136 -0.93 18.49 2.02
C ARG A 136 -0.74 20.00 1.77
N LEU A 137 -1.81 20.70 1.41
CA LEU A 137 -1.78 22.15 1.26
C LEU A 137 -1.47 22.83 2.60
N ILE A 138 -2.09 22.40 3.69
CA ILE A 138 -1.81 22.91 5.04
C ILE A 138 -0.36 22.60 5.44
N MET A 139 0.14 21.38 5.19
CA MET A 139 1.54 21.05 5.42
C MET A 139 2.48 22.02 4.71
N LEU A 140 2.22 22.32 3.45
CA LEU A 140 3.00 23.28 2.66
C LEU A 140 2.94 24.68 3.26
N MET A 141 1.76 25.19 3.59
CA MET A 141 1.55 26.54 4.14
C MET A 141 2.15 26.72 5.55
N THR A 142 2.21 25.64 6.34
CA THR A 142 2.75 25.66 7.71
C THR A 142 4.17 25.13 7.81
N ASN A 143 4.80 24.81 6.68
CA ASN A 143 6.14 24.23 6.59
C ASN A 143 6.30 22.96 7.45
N LYS A 144 5.32 22.06 7.37
CA LYS A 144 5.32 20.77 8.06
C LYS A 144 5.64 19.64 7.10
N THR A 145 6.37 18.64 7.57
CA THR A 145 6.82 17.48 6.76
C THR A 145 5.99 16.23 6.98
N SER A 146 5.17 16.20 8.04
CA SER A 146 4.32 15.07 8.38
C SER A 146 2.85 15.48 8.43
N ILE A 147 1.99 14.66 7.80
CA ILE A 147 0.55 14.86 7.84
C ILE A 147 -0.02 14.80 9.28
N GLN A 148 0.62 14.05 10.16
CA GLN A 148 0.20 13.96 11.57
C GLN A 148 0.30 15.30 12.31
N GLU A 149 1.15 16.21 11.86
CA GLU A 149 1.32 17.53 12.47
C GLU A 149 0.21 18.52 12.10
N VAL A 150 -0.57 18.21 11.08
CA VAL A 150 -1.67 19.07 10.58
C VAL A 150 -3.06 18.47 10.83
N LEU A 151 -3.14 17.21 11.25
CA LEU A 151 -4.39 16.56 11.62
C LEU A 151 -4.68 16.76 13.11
N PHE A 152 -5.91 17.19 13.45
CA PHE A 152 -6.35 17.31 14.85
C PHE A 152 -6.45 15.96 15.55
N PHE A 153 -6.87 14.90 14.84
CA PHE A 153 -7.08 13.56 15.39
C PHE A 153 -6.46 12.52 14.44
N PRO A 154 -5.11 12.44 14.35
CA PRO A 154 -4.48 11.47 13.49
C PRO A 154 -4.78 10.05 13.99
N GLN A 155 -5.12 9.16 13.08
CA GLN A 155 -5.24 7.74 13.42
C GLN A 155 -3.86 7.19 13.74
N MET A 156 -3.67 6.76 14.98
CA MET A 156 -2.45 6.11 15.44
C MET A 156 -2.63 4.60 15.38
N LYS A 157 -1.55 3.89 15.03
CA LYS A 157 -1.57 2.43 15.20
C LYS A 157 -1.85 2.12 16.67
N PRO A 158 -2.78 1.20 16.99
CA PRO A 158 -3.02 0.81 18.37
C PRO A 158 -1.68 0.36 18.98
N ILE A 159 -1.35 0.90 20.13
CA ILE A 159 -0.22 0.41 20.92
C ILE A 159 -0.56 -1.06 21.21
N LYS A 160 0.24 -1.99 20.69
CA LYS A 160 0.14 -3.38 21.12
C LYS A 160 0.43 -3.38 22.60
N GLU A 161 -0.63 -3.50 23.42
CA GLU A 161 -0.43 -3.72 24.84
C GLU A 161 0.46 -4.95 24.97
N THR A 162 1.61 -4.78 25.61
CA THR A 162 2.46 -5.92 25.96
C THR A 162 1.60 -6.77 26.90
N PRO A 163 1.27 -8.01 26.53
CA PRO A 163 0.39 -8.83 27.34
C PRO A 163 0.98 -8.90 28.76
N GLN A 164 0.21 -8.51 29.77
CA GLN A 164 0.65 -8.67 31.17
C GLN A 164 0.85 -10.16 31.43
N ILE A 165 2.08 -10.56 31.56
CA ILE A 165 2.51 -11.93 31.90
C ILE A 165 3.23 -11.91 33.23
N SER A 166 3.19 -13.04 33.93
CA SER A 166 3.91 -13.19 35.20
C SER A 166 5.43 -13.07 34.98
N ASP A 167 6.17 -12.62 36.01
CA ASP A 167 7.62 -12.41 35.91
C ASP A 167 8.38 -13.66 35.47
N ASP A 168 7.96 -14.84 35.98
CA ASP A 168 8.55 -16.11 35.58
C ASP A 168 8.23 -16.46 34.11
N ALA A 169 7.02 -16.15 33.62
CA ALA A 169 6.68 -16.32 32.21
C ALA A 169 7.47 -15.35 31.32
N LYS A 170 7.69 -14.13 31.80
CA LYS A 170 8.54 -13.14 31.11
C LYS A 170 9.99 -13.63 31.00
N LEU A 171 10.53 -14.22 32.06
CA LEU A 171 11.88 -14.79 32.04
C LEU A 171 12.02 -15.90 30.97
N ILE A 172 11.00 -16.76 30.84
CA ILE A 172 10.98 -17.81 29.79
C ILE A 172 10.95 -17.15 28.41
N LEU A 173 10.07 -16.17 28.20
CA LEU A 173 9.92 -15.49 26.91
C LEU A 173 11.18 -14.76 26.49
N ASP A 174 11.79 -13.96 27.38
CA ASP A 174 13.00 -13.20 27.11
C ASP A 174 14.19 -14.11 26.73
N LYS A 175 14.28 -15.28 27.37
CA LYS A 175 15.33 -16.25 27.07
C LYS A 175 15.06 -16.95 25.74
N LEU A 176 13.79 -17.25 25.44
CA LEU A 176 13.38 -17.83 24.16
C LEU A 176 13.58 -16.88 22.99
N LEU A 177 13.28 -15.59 23.17
CA LEU A 177 13.52 -14.54 22.15
C LEU A 177 15.00 -14.41 21.77
N LYS A 178 15.90 -14.61 22.74
CA LYS A 178 17.35 -14.58 22.50
C LYS A 178 17.87 -15.85 21.82
N LYS A 179 17.25 -17.00 22.10
CA LYS A 179 17.71 -18.31 21.63
C LYS A 179 17.07 -18.71 20.29
N GLY A 180 15.86 -18.19 20.02
CA GLY A 180 15.08 -18.58 18.87
C GLY A 180 14.42 -19.95 19.05
N GLU A 181 14.19 -20.65 17.93
CA GLU A 181 13.62 -22.00 17.92
C GLU A 181 14.60 -23.03 18.52
N CYS A 182 14.12 -23.86 19.46
CA CYS A 182 14.92 -24.88 20.11
C CYS A 182 14.08 -26.05 20.61
N GLU A 183 14.74 -27.15 20.98
CA GLU A 183 14.11 -28.34 21.54
C GLU A 183 13.55 -28.05 22.93
N LEU A 184 12.28 -28.45 23.18
CA LEU A 184 11.53 -28.10 24.37
C LEU A 184 12.18 -28.63 25.65
N ASP A 185 12.60 -29.89 25.67
CA ASP A 185 13.14 -30.52 26.86
C ASP A 185 14.51 -29.93 27.23
N ASN A 186 15.36 -29.65 26.25
CA ASN A 186 16.63 -28.99 26.45
C ASN A 186 16.42 -27.56 26.97
N PHE A 187 15.48 -26.83 26.40
CA PHE A 187 15.17 -25.47 26.83
C PHE A 187 14.57 -25.44 28.25
N LYS A 188 13.68 -26.39 28.56
CA LYS A 188 13.08 -26.53 29.88
C LYS A 188 14.12 -26.78 30.95
N SER A 189 15.16 -27.59 30.67
CA SER A 189 16.26 -27.93 31.64
C SER A 189 17.08 -26.70 32.07
N GLU A 190 17.02 -25.62 31.30
CA GLU A 190 17.74 -24.38 31.63
C GLU A 190 17.08 -23.57 32.77
N PHE A 191 15.86 -23.98 33.18
CA PHE A 191 15.11 -23.31 34.24
C PHE A 191 14.96 -24.22 35.46
N ASN A 192 15.18 -23.65 36.63
CA ASN A 192 15.00 -24.38 37.89
C ASN A 192 13.50 -24.34 38.32
N PHE A 193 12.59 -24.75 37.40
CA PHE A 193 11.17 -24.82 37.68
C PHE A 193 10.69 -26.26 37.86
N SER A 194 9.72 -26.47 38.78
CA SER A 194 9.02 -27.73 38.83
C SER A 194 8.14 -27.89 37.56
N ASN A 195 7.83 -29.13 37.17
CA ASN A 195 6.98 -29.40 36.02
C ASN A 195 5.65 -28.64 36.08
N LYS A 196 5.02 -28.58 37.26
CA LYS A 196 3.76 -27.84 37.47
C LYS A 196 3.90 -26.32 37.22
N LYS A 197 5.03 -25.72 37.61
CA LYS A 197 5.32 -24.31 37.35
C LYS A 197 5.59 -24.06 35.86
N TRP A 198 6.40 -24.91 35.24
CA TRP A 198 6.68 -24.86 33.83
C TRP A 198 5.41 -24.90 32.97
N ASP A 199 4.53 -25.87 33.25
CA ASP A 199 3.26 -26.04 32.53
C ASP A 199 2.33 -24.84 32.71
N LYS A 200 2.31 -24.25 33.91
CA LYS A 200 1.54 -23.03 34.17
C LYS A 200 2.00 -21.86 33.29
N TYR A 201 3.31 -21.60 33.27
CA TYR A 201 3.84 -20.44 32.55
C TYR A 201 3.84 -20.63 31.02
N THR A 202 4.13 -21.83 30.54
CA THR A 202 4.02 -22.11 29.11
C THR A 202 2.58 -22.08 28.62
N LYS A 203 1.60 -22.48 29.45
CA LYS A 203 0.17 -22.31 29.15
C LYS A 203 -0.24 -20.84 29.13
N GLU A 204 0.30 -20.02 30.04
CA GLU A 204 0.07 -18.58 30.07
C GLU A 204 0.61 -17.91 28.78
N LEU A 205 1.84 -18.26 28.38
CA LEU A 205 2.46 -17.73 27.16
C LEU A 205 1.76 -18.20 25.89
N LYS A 206 1.33 -19.45 25.82
CA LYS A 206 0.52 -19.97 24.71
C LYS A 206 -0.84 -19.29 24.61
N GLY A 207 -1.54 -19.11 25.74
CA GLY A 207 -2.86 -18.48 25.80
C GLY A 207 -2.85 -16.99 25.37
N LYS A 208 -1.67 -16.39 25.28
CA LYS A 208 -1.43 -15.02 24.83
C LYS A 208 -0.73 -14.95 23.45
N ASP A 209 -0.64 -16.08 22.78
CA ASP A 209 0.00 -16.20 21.47
C ASP A 209 1.45 -15.69 21.41
N LEU A 210 2.20 -15.86 22.52
CA LEU A 210 3.59 -15.38 22.61
C LEU A 210 4.60 -16.47 22.27
N ILE A 211 4.21 -17.74 22.36
CA ILE A 211 5.03 -18.90 22.01
C ILE A 211 4.22 -19.96 21.27
N VAL A 212 4.90 -20.70 20.43
CA VAL A 212 4.36 -21.88 19.75
C VAL A 212 5.17 -23.12 20.17
N ILE A 213 4.47 -24.18 20.60
CA ILE A 213 5.08 -25.49 20.83
C ILE A 213 4.46 -26.45 19.83
N TYR A 214 5.29 -27.14 19.07
CA TYR A 214 4.86 -28.05 18.01
C TYR A 214 5.78 -29.25 17.89
N LYS A 215 5.30 -30.31 17.24
CA LYS A 215 6.07 -31.55 17.05
C LYS A 215 6.71 -31.54 15.65
N ASN A 216 8.00 -31.86 15.62
CA ASN A 216 8.74 -32.05 14.37
C ASN A 216 9.49 -33.40 14.45
N GLY A 217 8.96 -34.41 13.72
CA GLY A 217 9.40 -35.79 13.89
C GLY A 217 9.10 -36.32 15.31
N ASP A 218 10.12 -36.84 15.99
CA ASP A 218 10.00 -37.34 17.38
C ASP A 218 10.25 -36.24 18.42
N ASN A 219 10.72 -35.06 18.04
CA ASN A 219 11.07 -33.99 18.95
C ASN A 219 9.97 -32.94 19.11
N LEU A 220 9.79 -32.43 20.33
CA LEU A 220 8.98 -31.26 20.62
C LEU A 220 9.86 -30.01 20.53
N LEU A 221 9.44 -29.02 19.72
CA LEU A 221 10.11 -27.76 19.53
C LEU A 221 9.29 -26.62 20.14
N ILE A 222 9.99 -25.58 20.59
CA ILE A 222 9.43 -24.32 21.09
C ILE A 222 10.07 -23.15 20.36
N LYS A 223 9.25 -22.18 19.96
CA LYS A 223 9.71 -20.92 19.36
C LYS A 223 8.85 -19.74 19.79
N PRO A 224 9.35 -18.50 19.67
CA PRO A 224 8.51 -17.30 19.76
C PRO A 224 7.47 -17.31 18.65
N SER A 225 6.33 -16.69 18.92
CA SER A 225 5.22 -16.57 17.97
C SER A 225 5.45 -15.48 16.94
#